data_e898678ca38ac8261d6f83f8adcb5f58
#
_entry.id   e898678ca38ac8261d6f83f8adcb5f58
#
_cell.length_a   1.000
_cell.length_b   1.000
_cell.length_c   1.000
_cell.angle_alpha   90.00
_cell.angle_beta   90.00
_cell.angle_gamma   90.00
#
_symmetry.space_group_name_H-M   'P 1'
#
loop_
_entity.id
_entity.type
_entity.pdbx_description
1 polymer ?
#
loop_
_entity_poly.entity_id
_entity_poly.type
_entity_poly.pdbx_seq_one_letter_code
_entity_poly.pdbx_strand_id
1 'polypeptide(L)'
;ARTFQNIRLFEHMTVIENVMVGAHSRSYSALWGAFSGAVLHRPFAQPAVEKTMRDRAFELLDFMGLGKKMDEGAEDLAYGERRRLEIARALAIEPRLLLLDEPAAGMNPNETLELDEHIKRIRDRGVTIVLVEHDMNLVMGISDQITVLNFGEKIAEGPPSTVQSDPVVIEAYLGEEEVL
;
A
#
# COMPACT_ATOMS: atom_id res chain seq x y z
N ALA A 1 3.68 -6.96 3.89
CA ALA A 1 3.25 -5.68 4.48
C ALA A 1 1.73 -5.58 4.50
N ARG A 2 1.20 -4.72 5.34
CA ARG A 2 -0.24 -4.42 5.42
C ARG A 2 -0.43 -2.93 5.65
N THR A 3 -1.38 -2.32 4.95
CA THR A 3 -2.00 -1.05 5.33
C THR A 3 -3.24 -1.31 6.18
N PHE A 4 -3.74 -0.29 6.83
CA PHE A 4 -4.93 -0.39 7.68
C PHE A 4 -6.01 0.55 7.13
N GLN A 5 -7.28 0.26 7.40
CA GLN A 5 -8.41 1.12 7.04
C GLN A 5 -8.19 2.57 7.51
N ASN A 6 -7.78 2.76 8.75
CA ASN A 6 -7.35 4.06 9.25
C ASN A 6 -5.86 4.28 8.95
N ILE A 7 -5.54 5.36 8.25
CA ILE A 7 -4.17 5.76 7.93
C ILE A 7 -3.36 5.94 9.22
N ARG A 8 -2.23 5.24 9.31
CA ARG A 8 -1.32 5.29 10.47
C ARG A 8 0.03 5.85 10.04
N LEU A 9 0.15 7.16 9.99
CA LEU A 9 1.39 7.87 9.73
C LEU A 9 1.96 8.45 11.03
N PHE A 10 3.25 8.72 11.01
CA PHE A 10 3.91 9.54 12.02
C PHE A 10 3.72 11.01 11.61
N GLU A 11 2.65 11.63 12.11
CA GLU A 11 2.19 12.96 11.67
C GLU A 11 3.25 14.04 11.85
N HIS A 12 4.03 13.98 12.93
CA HIS A 12 5.09 14.95 13.23
C HIS A 12 6.42 14.69 12.52
N MET A 13 6.47 13.69 11.63
CA MET A 13 7.63 13.39 10.78
C MET A 13 7.37 13.90 9.37
N THR A 14 8.46 14.17 8.66
CA THR A 14 8.38 14.46 7.22
C THR A 14 7.94 13.25 6.42
N VAL A 15 7.54 13.49 5.18
CA VAL A 15 7.13 12.46 4.22
C VAL A 15 8.25 11.43 4.04
N ILE A 16 9.49 11.88 3.84
CA ILE A 16 10.62 10.96 3.65
C ILE A 16 10.96 10.18 4.92
N GLU A 17 10.88 10.80 6.10
CA GLU A 17 11.14 10.12 7.37
C GLU A 17 10.14 9.01 7.63
N ASN A 18 8.86 9.19 7.28
CA ASN A 18 7.84 8.14 7.35
C ASN A 18 8.24 6.90 6.55
N VAL A 19 8.75 7.06 5.33
CA VAL A 19 9.19 5.94 4.49
C VAL A 19 10.46 5.31 5.05
N MET A 20 11.41 6.12 5.53
CA MET A 20 12.66 5.63 6.15
C MET A 20 12.39 4.77 7.38
N VAL A 21 11.38 5.10 8.20
CA VAL A 21 10.96 4.25 9.34
C VAL A 21 10.53 2.86 8.85
N GLY A 22 9.80 2.77 7.72
CA GLY A 22 9.45 1.50 7.11
C GLY A 22 10.68 0.67 6.71
N ALA A 23 11.68 1.29 6.12
CA ALA A 23 12.93 0.65 5.70
C ALA A 23 13.81 0.20 6.87
N HIS A 24 13.69 0.86 8.03
CA HIS A 24 14.54 0.62 9.20
C HIS A 24 14.45 -0.81 9.73
N SER A 25 13.27 -1.43 9.71
CA SER A 25 13.05 -2.80 10.17
C SER A 25 13.89 -3.83 9.41
N ARG A 26 14.17 -3.55 8.13
CA ARG A 26 14.98 -4.42 7.27
C ARG A 26 16.49 -4.23 7.49
N SER A 27 16.91 -2.99 7.72
CA SER A 27 18.34 -2.69 8.00
C SER A 27 18.82 -3.38 9.28
N TYR A 28 17.97 -3.51 10.28
CA TYR A 28 18.29 -4.25 11.50
C TYR A 28 18.47 -5.75 11.25
N SER A 29 17.64 -6.40 10.45
CA SER A 29 17.77 -7.83 10.16
C SER A 29 19.04 -8.15 9.35
N ALA A 30 19.43 -7.27 8.43
CA ALA A 30 20.68 -7.40 7.68
C ALA A 30 21.92 -7.20 8.59
N LEU A 31 21.85 -6.29 9.57
CA LEU A 31 22.92 -6.07 10.54
C LEU A 31 23.04 -7.23 11.55
N TRP A 32 21.95 -7.85 11.98
CA TRP A 32 22.00 -9.03 12.88
C TRP A 32 22.60 -10.24 12.18
N GLY A 33 22.39 -10.44 10.88
CA GLY A 33 23.05 -11.50 10.10
C GLY A 33 24.56 -11.31 9.96
N ALA A 34 25.05 -10.08 9.98
CA ALA A 34 26.48 -9.75 9.92
C ALA A 34 27.18 -9.76 11.31
N PHE A 35 26.41 -9.77 12.41
CA PHE A 35 26.93 -9.57 13.77
C PHE A 35 27.02 -10.83 14.63
N SER A 36 26.99 -12.04 14.07
CA SER A 36 27.28 -13.26 14.86
C SER A 36 28.75 -13.37 15.33
N GLY A 37 29.54 -12.32 15.19
CA GLY A 37 30.96 -12.38 15.50
C GLY A 37 31.63 -11.17 16.16
N ALA A 38 30.97 -10.06 16.42
CA ALA A 38 31.65 -8.92 17.05
C ALA A 38 30.73 -8.05 17.90
N VAL A 39 30.85 -8.23 19.21
CA VAL A 39 30.37 -7.28 20.22
C VAL A 39 31.16 -5.99 20.06
N LEU A 40 30.52 -4.90 19.63
CA LEU A 40 30.98 -3.55 19.98
C LEU A 40 29.87 -2.54 19.85
N HIS A 41 29.51 -1.90 20.94
CA HIS A 41 28.74 -0.72 21.10
C HIS A 41 29.16 0.37 20.08
N ARG A 42 28.42 0.53 18.98
CA ARG A 42 28.44 1.79 18.23
C ARG A 42 27.01 2.20 17.96
N PRO A 43 26.55 3.30 18.56
CA PRO A 43 25.25 3.84 18.27
C PRO A 43 25.26 4.46 16.87
N PHE A 44 24.20 4.15 16.10
CA PHE A 44 23.58 5.02 15.10
C PHE A 44 24.47 6.08 14.45
N ALA A 45 25.07 5.78 13.35
CA ALA A 45 25.33 6.66 12.21
C ALA A 45 26.51 6.11 11.39
N GLN A 46 26.19 5.18 10.48
CA GLN A 46 27.03 5.11 9.29
C GLN A 46 26.37 6.03 8.26
N PRO A 47 26.94 7.21 7.96
CA PRO A 47 26.36 8.18 7.00
C PRO A 47 26.05 7.55 5.64
N ALA A 48 26.79 6.50 5.28
CA ALA A 48 26.56 5.75 4.05
C ALA A 48 25.27 4.94 4.08
N VAL A 49 24.90 4.34 5.21
CA VAL A 49 23.65 3.55 5.35
C VAL A 49 22.45 4.48 5.36
N GLU A 50 22.53 5.58 6.08
CA GLU A 50 21.48 6.60 6.13
C GLU A 50 21.23 7.22 4.75
N LYS A 51 22.31 7.53 4.03
CA LYS A 51 22.20 8.03 2.65
C LYS A 51 21.50 7.01 1.74
N THR A 52 21.91 5.74 1.79
CA THR A 52 21.28 4.69 0.97
C THR A 52 19.80 4.52 1.33
N MET A 53 19.43 4.59 2.61
CA MET A 53 18.03 4.54 3.04
C MET A 53 17.22 5.74 2.53
N ARG A 54 17.81 6.93 2.58
CA ARG A 54 17.19 8.16 2.09
C ARG A 54 17.00 8.12 0.58
N ASP A 55 18.02 7.71 -0.17
CA ASP A 55 17.95 7.58 -1.64
C ASP A 55 16.83 6.60 -2.03
N ARG A 56 16.74 5.49 -1.34
CA ARG A 56 15.70 4.47 -1.55
C ARG A 56 14.30 4.95 -1.15
N ALA A 57 14.19 5.67 -0.05
CA ALA A 57 12.94 6.29 0.36
C ALA A 57 12.47 7.32 -0.68
N PHE A 58 13.40 8.12 -1.22
CA PHE A 58 13.10 9.06 -2.29
C PHE A 58 12.60 8.36 -3.56
N GLU A 59 13.24 7.27 -3.99
CA GLU A 59 12.78 6.47 -5.15
C GLU A 59 11.34 5.95 -4.97
N LEU A 60 10.97 5.51 -3.76
CA LEU A 60 9.63 5.07 -3.47
C LEU A 60 8.63 6.23 -3.44
N LEU A 61 9.02 7.38 -2.91
CA LEU A 61 8.18 8.57 -2.91
C LEU A 61 7.95 9.09 -4.32
N ASP A 62 9.00 9.13 -5.15
CA ASP A 62 8.87 9.53 -6.56
C ASP A 62 7.97 8.56 -7.33
N PHE A 63 8.12 7.26 -7.08
CA PHE A 63 7.26 6.23 -7.63
C PHE A 63 5.78 6.41 -7.27
N MET A 64 5.49 6.87 -6.05
CA MET A 64 4.14 7.15 -5.55
C MET A 64 3.68 8.59 -5.81
N GLY A 65 4.43 9.38 -6.60
CA GLY A 65 4.09 10.76 -6.94
C GLY A 65 4.26 11.77 -5.81
N LEU A 66 5.03 11.43 -4.77
CA LEU A 66 5.27 12.26 -3.58
C LEU A 66 6.68 12.84 -3.50
N GLY A 67 7.53 12.63 -4.52
CA GLY A 67 8.94 13.03 -4.49
C GLY A 67 9.14 14.51 -4.22
N LYS A 68 8.28 15.39 -4.77
CA LYS A 68 8.36 16.85 -4.57
C LYS A 68 7.98 17.32 -3.16
N LYS A 69 7.28 16.47 -2.40
CA LYS A 69 6.79 16.77 -1.06
C LYS A 69 7.59 16.06 0.04
N MET A 70 8.76 15.52 -0.30
CA MET A 70 9.53 14.66 0.59
C MET A 70 9.91 15.32 1.93
N ASP A 71 10.10 16.62 1.94
CA ASP A 71 10.50 17.39 3.12
C ASP A 71 9.31 18.10 3.81
N GLU A 72 8.06 17.93 3.29
CA GLU A 72 6.84 18.41 3.93
C GLU A 72 6.47 17.55 5.15
N GLY A 73 5.70 18.11 6.10
CA GLY A 73 5.11 17.36 7.19
C GLY A 73 4.06 16.37 6.67
N ALA A 74 4.02 15.17 7.25
CA ALA A 74 3.00 14.20 6.85
C ALA A 74 1.57 14.68 7.19
N GLU A 75 1.43 15.56 8.18
CA GLU A 75 0.15 16.20 8.56
C GLU A 75 -0.36 17.19 7.51
N ASP A 76 0.51 17.76 6.68
CA ASP A 76 0.16 18.75 5.66
C ASP A 76 -0.34 18.12 4.35
N LEU A 77 -0.22 16.81 4.21
CA LEU A 77 -0.65 16.09 3.02
C LEU A 77 -2.19 15.98 2.91
N ALA A 78 -2.70 16.08 1.69
CA ALA A 78 -4.09 15.72 1.38
C ALA A 78 -4.36 14.23 1.67
N TYR A 79 -5.63 13.86 1.84
CA TYR A 79 -6.02 12.50 2.24
C TYR A 79 -5.47 11.42 1.29
N GLY A 80 -5.64 11.57 -0.01
CA GLY A 80 -5.11 10.63 -1.00
C GLY A 80 -3.58 10.54 -1.00
N GLU A 81 -2.89 11.67 -0.71
CA GLU A 81 -1.44 11.69 -0.56
C GLU A 81 -0.97 10.96 0.69
N ARG A 82 -1.69 11.11 1.81
CA ARG A 82 -1.43 10.34 3.05
C ARG A 82 -1.55 8.83 2.81
N ARG A 83 -2.56 8.39 2.05
CA ARG A 83 -2.73 6.99 1.68
C ARG A 83 -1.57 6.49 0.80
N ARG A 84 -1.15 7.27 -0.19
CA ARG A 84 0.02 6.94 -1.01
C ARG A 84 1.31 6.88 -0.19
N LEU A 85 1.47 7.75 0.80
CA LEU A 85 2.60 7.71 1.72
C LEU A 85 2.59 6.44 2.60
N GLU A 86 1.43 6.03 3.09
CA GLU A 86 1.30 4.78 3.85
C GLU A 86 1.72 3.56 3.01
N ILE A 87 1.31 3.51 1.75
CA ILE A 87 1.72 2.46 0.80
C ILE A 87 3.23 2.54 0.52
N ALA A 88 3.78 3.73 0.28
CA ALA A 88 5.22 3.91 0.10
C ALA A 88 6.03 3.38 1.29
N ARG A 89 5.58 3.67 2.52
CA ARG A 89 6.18 3.14 3.74
C ARG A 89 6.08 1.61 3.82
N ALA A 90 4.95 1.04 3.42
CA ALA A 90 4.76 -0.41 3.37
C ALA A 90 5.65 -1.08 2.31
N LEU A 91 5.94 -0.41 1.20
CA LEU A 91 6.86 -0.90 0.16
C LEU A 91 8.33 -0.82 0.57
N ALA A 92 8.70 0.04 1.53
CA ALA A 92 10.08 0.22 1.97
C ALA A 92 10.71 -1.04 2.58
N ILE A 93 9.91 -2.00 3.06
CA ILE A 93 10.38 -3.32 3.51
C ILE A 93 10.59 -4.32 2.37
N GLU A 94 10.35 -3.93 1.10
CA GLU A 94 10.36 -4.80 -0.09
C GLU A 94 9.49 -6.06 0.10
N PRO A 95 8.20 -5.89 0.33
CA PRO A 95 7.32 -7.02 0.61
C PRO A 95 7.10 -7.87 -0.64
N ARG A 96 7.00 -9.18 -0.47
CA ARG A 96 6.52 -10.08 -1.53
C ARG A 96 4.99 -10.09 -1.62
N LEU A 97 4.33 -9.73 -0.54
CA LEU A 97 2.87 -9.65 -0.40
C LEU A 97 2.50 -8.32 0.28
N LEU A 98 1.60 -7.57 -0.34
CA LEU A 98 1.02 -6.34 0.19
C LEU A 98 -0.49 -6.55 0.39
N LEU A 99 -0.96 -6.32 1.62
CA LEU A 99 -2.37 -6.36 1.97
C LEU A 99 -2.89 -4.92 2.05
N LEU A 100 -3.89 -4.61 1.25
CA LEU A 100 -4.56 -3.31 1.20
C LEU A 100 -6.00 -3.47 1.71
N ASP A 101 -6.34 -2.74 2.75
CA ASP A 101 -7.63 -2.80 3.42
C ASP A 101 -8.37 -1.49 3.15
N GLU A 102 -9.38 -1.53 2.28
CA GLU A 102 -10.16 -0.39 1.78
C GLU A 102 -9.29 0.84 1.44
N PRO A 103 -8.30 0.70 0.55
CA PRO A 103 -7.35 1.77 0.29
C PRO A 103 -7.97 2.98 -0.40
N ALA A 104 -9.10 2.83 -1.11
CA ALA A 104 -9.80 3.91 -1.79
C ALA A 104 -10.85 4.61 -0.92
N ALA A 105 -11.13 4.12 0.30
CA ALA A 105 -12.13 4.71 1.17
C ALA A 105 -11.87 6.20 1.43
N GLY A 106 -12.88 7.04 1.16
CA GLY A 106 -12.80 8.49 1.37
C GLY A 106 -12.05 9.28 0.29
N MET A 107 -11.59 8.63 -0.78
CA MET A 107 -10.98 9.28 -1.94
C MET A 107 -12.04 9.82 -2.92
N ASN A 108 -11.69 10.89 -3.61
CA ASN A 108 -12.47 11.32 -4.76
C ASN A 108 -12.15 10.47 -6.00
N PRO A 109 -12.97 10.52 -7.07
CA PRO A 109 -12.78 9.68 -8.25
C PRO A 109 -11.38 9.80 -8.91
N ASN A 110 -10.79 10.99 -8.93
CA ASN A 110 -9.46 11.19 -9.51
C ASN A 110 -8.37 10.54 -8.63
N GLU A 111 -8.47 10.68 -7.33
CA GLU A 111 -7.55 10.03 -6.38
C GLU A 111 -7.64 8.51 -6.46
N THR A 112 -8.86 7.97 -6.65
CA THR A 112 -9.08 6.52 -6.86
C THR A 112 -8.42 6.04 -8.14
N LEU A 113 -8.53 6.78 -9.24
CA LEU A 113 -7.85 6.46 -10.49
C LEU A 113 -6.32 6.48 -10.36
N GLU A 114 -5.77 7.50 -9.67
CA GLU A 114 -4.33 7.55 -9.39
C GLU A 114 -3.88 6.37 -8.53
N LEU A 115 -4.67 5.98 -7.54
CA LEU A 115 -4.39 4.83 -6.70
C LEU A 115 -4.40 3.52 -7.50
N ASP A 116 -5.39 3.33 -8.39
CA ASP A 116 -5.49 2.20 -9.31
C ASP A 116 -4.19 2.04 -10.13
N GLU A 117 -3.73 3.13 -10.76
CA GLU A 117 -2.48 3.13 -11.52
C GLU A 117 -1.27 2.77 -10.65
N HIS A 118 -1.20 3.26 -9.41
CA HIS A 118 -0.13 2.90 -8.49
C HIS A 118 -0.19 1.42 -8.10
N ILE A 119 -1.36 0.86 -7.84
CA ILE A 119 -1.55 -0.56 -7.50
C ILE A 119 -1.09 -1.44 -8.67
N LYS A 120 -1.49 -1.14 -9.91
CA LYS A 120 -1.04 -1.85 -11.12
C LYS A 120 0.49 -1.82 -11.25
N ARG A 121 1.10 -0.65 -11.08
CA ARG A 121 2.55 -0.48 -11.15
C ARG A 121 3.30 -1.24 -10.04
N ILE A 122 2.71 -1.37 -8.85
CA ILE A 122 3.27 -2.18 -7.75
C ILE A 122 3.21 -3.67 -8.10
N ARG A 123 2.09 -4.15 -8.63
CA ARG A 123 1.92 -5.52 -9.13
C ARG A 123 2.96 -5.84 -10.20
N ASP A 124 3.14 -4.95 -11.17
CA ASP A 124 4.08 -5.12 -12.29
C ASP A 124 5.55 -5.18 -11.83
N ARG A 125 5.86 -4.71 -10.61
CA ARG A 125 7.14 -4.94 -9.93
C ARG A 125 7.26 -6.32 -9.26
N GLY A 126 6.27 -7.19 -9.42
CA GLY A 126 6.28 -8.56 -8.88
C GLY A 126 5.82 -8.67 -7.43
N VAL A 127 5.15 -7.65 -6.89
CA VAL A 127 4.53 -7.71 -5.57
C VAL A 127 3.13 -8.32 -5.70
N THR A 128 2.87 -9.41 -5.00
CA THR A 128 1.51 -9.95 -4.89
C THR A 128 0.66 -9.01 -4.03
N ILE A 129 -0.53 -8.65 -4.50
CA ILE A 129 -1.44 -7.76 -3.79
C ILE A 129 -2.71 -8.52 -3.41
N VAL A 130 -3.12 -8.40 -2.17
CA VAL A 130 -4.46 -8.78 -1.71
C VAL A 130 -5.17 -7.49 -1.33
N LEU A 131 -6.29 -7.24 -2.00
CA LEU A 131 -7.10 -6.06 -1.84
C LEU A 131 -8.45 -6.44 -1.22
N VAL A 132 -8.85 -5.75 -0.17
CA VAL A 132 -10.22 -5.79 0.36
C VAL A 132 -10.88 -4.47 -0.01
N GLU A 133 -11.94 -4.52 -0.79
CA GLU A 133 -12.65 -3.35 -1.28
C GLU A 133 -14.12 -3.68 -1.52
N HIS A 134 -14.94 -2.64 -1.53
CA HIS A 134 -16.35 -2.70 -1.87
C HIS A 134 -16.70 -1.86 -3.12
N ASP A 135 -15.77 -1.07 -3.64
CA ASP A 135 -15.89 -0.41 -4.94
C ASP A 135 -15.68 -1.43 -6.07
N MET A 136 -16.79 -1.88 -6.65
CA MET A 136 -16.78 -2.90 -7.70
C MET A 136 -16.03 -2.44 -8.95
N ASN A 137 -16.06 -1.15 -9.30
CA ASN A 137 -15.34 -0.63 -10.47
C ASN A 137 -13.83 -0.76 -10.28
N LEU A 138 -13.33 -0.39 -9.11
CA LEU A 138 -11.92 -0.56 -8.75
C LEU A 138 -11.54 -2.04 -8.77
N VAL A 139 -12.29 -2.89 -8.05
CA VAL A 139 -12.00 -4.32 -7.95
C VAL A 139 -11.96 -4.99 -9.32
N MET A 140 -12.97 -4.76 -10.16
CA MET A 140 -13.04 -5.35 -11.51
C MET A 140 -11.94 -4.84 -12.43
N GLY A 141 -11.46 -3.59 -12.23
CA GLY A 141 -10.45 -2.96 -13.07
C GLY A 141 -9.02 -3.40 -12.82
N ILE A 142 -8.71 -3.94 -11.63
CA ILE A 142 -7.32 -4.22 -11.21
C ILE A 142 -7.05 -5.66 -10.79
N SER A 143 -8.08 -6.44 -10.47
CA SER A 143 -7.92 -7.78 -9.94
C SER A 143 -7.74 -8.83 -11.03
N ASP A 144 -6.85 -9.80 -10.79
CA ASP A 144 -6.70 -10.99 -11.62
C ASP A 144 -7.67 -12.11 -11.16
N GLN A 145 -7.96 -12.14 -9.85
CA GLN A 145 -8.88 -13.07 -9.19
C GLN A 145 -9.66 -12.33 -8.10
N ILE A 146 -10.94 -12.64 -8.00
CA ILE A 146 -11.85 -12.05 -7.02
C ILE A 146 -12.49 -13.18 -6.20
N THR A 147 -12.54 -13.00 -4.89
CA THR A 147 -13.33 -13.82 -3.98
C THR A 147 -14.38 -12.92 -3.36
N VAL A 148 -15.65 -13.25 -3.56
CA VAL A 148 -16.79 -12.48 -3.05
C VAL A 148 -17.27 -13.11 -1.75
N LEU A 149 -17.37 -12.26 -0.72
CA LEU A 149 -17.88 -12.64 0.60
C LEU A 149 -19.20 -11.93 0.85
N ASN A 150 -20.20 -12.66 1.32
CA ASN A 150 -21.47 -12.12 1.79
C ASN A 150 -21.79 -12.70 3.17
N PHE A 151 -22.01 -11.86 4.18
CA PHE A 151 -22.21 -12.25 5.58
C PHE A 151 -21.18 -13.27 6.11
N GLY A 152 -19.91 -13.16 5.64
CA GLY A 152 -18.81 -14.04 6.06
C GLY A 152 -18.72 -15.37 5.31
N GLU A 153 -19.62 -15.63 4.36
CA GLU A 153 -19.59 -16.81 3.50
C GLU A 153 -19.07 -16.47 2.11
N LYS A 154 -18.26 -17.33 1.52
CA LYS A 154 -17.81 -17.19 0.15
C LYS A 154 -18.94 -17.56 -0.81
N ILE A 155 -19.42 -16.58 -1.58
CA ILE A 155 -20.51 -16.79 -2.54
C ILE A 155 -20.03 -16.95 -3.99
N ALA A 156 -18.85 -16.41 -4.33
CA ALA A 156 -18.28 -16.56 -5.66
C ALA A 156 -16.74 -16.48 -5.61
N GLU A 157 -16.07 -17.04 -6.64
CA GLU A 157 -14.63 -16.92 -6.83
C GLU A 157 -14.30 -17.10 -8.32
N GLY A 158 -13.43 -16.23 -8.84
CA GLY A 158 -12.99 -16.32 -10.23
C GLY A 158 -12.38 -15.02 -10.76
N PRO A 159 -12.05 -15.00 -12.05
CA PRO A 159 -11.64 -13.77 -12.71
C PRO A 159 -12.81 -12.77 -12.78
N PRO A 160 -12.52 -11.46 -12.95
CA PRO A 160 -13.55 -10.40 -12.97
C PRO A 160 -14.73 -10.69 -13.89
N SER A 161 -14.47 -11.21 -15.10
CA SER A 161 -15.51 -11.53 -16.08
C SER A 161 -16.49 -12.61 -15.60
N THR A 162 -16.05 -13.56 -14.80
CA THR A 162 -16.89 -14.61 -14.23
C THR A 162 -17.71 -14.06 -13.07
N VAL A 163 -17.07 -13.33 -12.16
CA VAL A 163 -17.72 -12.79 -10.96
C VAL A 163 -18.77 -11.73 -11.33
N GLN A 164 -18.49 -10.88 -12.31
CA GLN A 164 -19.42 -9.84 -12.77
C GLN A 164 -20.72 -10.40 -13.35
N SER A 165 -20.69 -11.60 -13.93
CA SER A 165 -21.85 -12.25 -14.53
C SER A 165 -22.54 -13.26 -13.60
N ASP A 166 -22.06 -13.46 -12.39
CA ASP A 166 -22.63 -14.41 -11.45
C ASP A 166 -23.95 -13.87 -10.87
N PRO A 167 -25.08 -14.60 -11.05
CA PRO A 167 -26.38 -14.13 -10.54
C PRO A 167 -26.42 -13.90 -9.03
N VAL A 168 -25.66 -14.69 -8.26
CA VAL A 168 -25.61 -14.54 -6.79
C VAL A 168 -24.88 -13.27 -6.39
N VAL A 169 -23.82 -12.90 -7.14
CA VAL A 169 -23.09 -11.66 -6.92
C VAL A 169 -23.93 -10.45 -7.33
N ILE A 170 -24.64 -10.55 -8.48
CA ILE A 170 -25.54 -9.50 -8.96
C ILE A 170 -26.62 -9.24 -7.93
N GLU A 171 -27.26 -10.28 -7.41
CA GLU A 171 -28.29 -10.15 -6.37
C GLU A 171 -27.75 -9.52 -5.08
N ALA A 172 -26.53 -9.90 -4.66
CA ALA A 172 -25.96 -9.46 -3.40
C ALA A 172 -25.36 -8.04 -3.44
N TYR A 173 -24.84 -7.59 -4.58
CA TYR A 173 -24.02 -6.37 -4.66
C TYR A 173 -24.38 -5.42 -5.80
N LEU A 174 -24.90 -5.92 -6.93
CA LEU A 174 -25.15 -5.12 -8.14
C LEU A 174 -26.63 -4.88 -8.37
N GLY A 175 -27.51 -5.65 -7.75
CA GLY A 175 -28.96 -5.50 -7.86
C GLY A 175 -29.54 -4.34 -7.03
N GLU A 176 -28.80 -3.79 -6.08
CA GLU A 176 -29.24 -2.66 -5.25
C GLU A 176 -28.97 -1.28 -5.90
N GLU A 177 -28.08 -1.18 -6.89
CA GLU A 177 -27.77 0.09 -7.58
C GLU A 177 -28.78 0.50 -8.66
N GLU A 178 -29.67 -0.39 -9.12
CA GLU A 178 -30.70 -0.06 -10.14
C GLU A 178 -32.02 0.42 -9.56
N VAL A 179 -32.17 0.66 -8.27
CA VAL A 179 -33.44 1.02 -7.60
C VAL A 179 -33.45 2.47 -7.06
N LEU A 180 -32.57 3.35 -7.54
CA LEU A 180 -32.64 4.78 -7.17
C LEU A 180 -32.84 5.67 -8.40
#